data_f3ff0b59a2cad280214daf6dceb89608
#
_entry.id   f3ff0b59a2cad280214daf6dceb89608
#
_cell.length_a   1.000
_cell.length_b   1.000
_cell.length_c   1.000
_cell.angle_alpha   90.00
_cell.angle_beta   90.00
_cell.angle_gamma   90.00
#
_symmetry.space_group_name_H-M   'P 1'
#
loop_
_entity.id
_entity.type
_entity.pdbx_description
1 polymer ?
#
loop_
_entity_poly.entity_id
_entity_poly.type
_entity_poly.pdbx_seq_one_letter_code
_entity_poly.pdbx_strand_id
1 'polypeptide(L)'
;MERVVYQQMAELDDRHWWYRARRKILADLIRREARVPAKSRVLEIGCGTGHNLKMLEQFGRVDALELDDEARAIAEKRLGRKAMSTPLPELAGVKGLHYDLIGAFDVIEHIDDDAAAVASIATKLKPGGRFFMTVPAHQWMWSAHDVVNHHKRRYSKRSLRRLIDQSPLKLEKIGYFNSLLFPLAIADRLASRLRGKEDSDLRLPPALLNAALERAFASERHLVGRLPLPPGLSLFAVASAT
;
A
#
# COMPACT_ATOMS: atom_id res chain seq x y z
N MET A 1 1.02 14.47 -0.60
CA MET A 1 -0.26 14.36 -1.35
C MET A 1 -1.05 15.64 -1.16
N GLU A 2 -1.76 16.11 -2.20
CA GLU A 2 -2.61 17.31 -2.07
C GLU A 2 -3.86 17.02 -1.23
N ARG A 3 -4.32 17.98 -0.40
CA ARG A 3 -5.45 17.78 0.53
C ARG A 3 -6.75 17.36 -0.16
N VAL A 4 -7.02 17.92 -1.33
CA VAL A 4 -8.22 17.59 -2.12
C VAL A 4 -8.29 16.10 -2.45
N VAL A 5 -7.15 15.44 -2.59
CA VAL A 5 -7.06 14.01 -2.90
C VAL A 5 -7.52 13.15 -1.70
N TYR A 6 -7.19 13.55 -0.47
CA TYR A 6 -7.66 12.82 0.72
C TYR A 6 -9.18 12.84 0.87
N GLN A 7 -9.81 13.99 0.59
CA GLN A 7 -11.28 14.09 0.66
C GLN A 7 -11.94 13.22 -0.40
N GLN A 8 -11.46 13.28 -1.65
CA GLN A 8 -11.95 12.42 -2.73
C GLN A 8 -11.74 10.93 -2.43
N MET A 9 -10.58 10.57 -1.87
CA MET A 9 -10.33 9.19 -1.44
C MET A 9 -11.35 8.75 -0.39
N ALA A 10 -11.59 9.57 0.64
CA ALA A 10 -12.52 9.23 1.72
C ALA A 10 -13.97 9.01 1.24
N GLU A 11 -14.39 9.72 0.19
CA GLU A 11 -15.72 9.60 -0.41
C GLU A 11 -15.86 8.37 -1.31
N LEU A 12 -14.76 7.94 -1.95
CA LEU A 12 -14.77 6.94 -3.01
C LEU A 12 -14.26 5.57 -2.58
N ASP A 13 -13.44 5.48 -1.52
CA ASP A 13 -12.67 4.27 -1.19
C ASP A 13 -13.54 3.04 -0.89
N ASP A 14 -14.77 3.23 -0.40
CA ASP A 14 -15.72 2.14 -0.16
C ASP A 14 -16.53 1.75 -1.40
N ARG A 15 -16.52 2.58 -2.45
CA ARG A 15 -17.35 2.41 -3.64
C ARG A 15 -16.54 2.11 -4.90
N HIS A 16 -15.36 2.68 -5.01
CA HIS A 16 -14.53 2.58 -6.20
C HIS A 16 -13.89 1.19 -6.32
N TRP A 17 -13.99 0.59 -7.49
CA TRP A 17 -13.54 -0.75 -7.82
C TRP A 17 -12.09 -1.05 -7.39
N TRP A 18 -11.20 -0.08 -7.57
CA TRP A 18 -9.77 -0.27 -7.30
C TRP A 18 -9.49 -0.48 -5.81
N TYR A 19 -10.02 0.37 -4.92
CA TYR A 19 -9.84 0.23 -3.48
C TYR A 19 -10.45 -1.06 -2.95
N ARG A 20 -11.65 -1.40 -3.43
CA ARG A 20 -12.37 -2.62 -3.00
C ARG A 20 -11.63 -3.89 -3.41
N ALA A 21 -11.20 -3.98 -4.67
CA ALA A 21 -10.44 -5.12 -5.18
C ALA A 21 -9.08 -5.23 -4.50
N ARG A 22 -8.38 -4.11 -4.34
CA ARG A 22 -7.08 -4.05 -3.69
C ARG A 22 -7.13 -4.55 -2.25
N ARG A 23 -8.10 -4.11 -1.44
CA ARG A 23 -8.30 -4.63 -0.08
C ARG A 23 -8.48 -6.15 -0.04
N LYS A 24 -9.22 -6.73 -0.99
CA LYS A 24 -9.39 -8.19 -1.10
C LYS A 24 -8.07 -8.89 -1.40
N ILE A 25 -7.27 -8.35 -2.31
CA ILE A 25 -5.95 -8.90 -2.66
C ILE A 25 -5.00 -8.81 -1.45
N LEU A 26 -4.91 -7.65 -0.81
CA LEU A 26 -4.05 -7.43 0.35
C LEU A 26 -4.43 -8.34 1.52
N ALA A 27 -5.73 -8.47 1.84
CA ALA A 27 -6.19 -9.35 2.90
C ALA A 27 -5.78 -10.81 2.65
N ASP A 28 -5.92 -11.31 1.41
CA ASP A 28 -5.52 -12.67 1.07
C ASP A 28 -4.01 -12.87 1.08
N LEU A 29 -3.24 -11.88 0.63
CA LEU A 29 -1.78 -11.90 0.71
C LEU A 29 -1.29 -11.91 2.16
N ILE A 30 -1.81 -11.03 3.00
CA ILE A 30 -1.44 -10.96 4.43
C ILE A 30 -1.75 -12.31 5.10
N ARG A 31 -2.92 -12.87 4.86
CA ARG A 31 -3.33 -14.16 5.46
C ARG A 31 -2.38 -15.30 5.08
N ARG A 32 -1.94 -15.34 3.83
CA ARG A 32 -1.11 -16.44 3.32
C ARG A 32 0.38 -16.25 3.57
N GLU A 33 0.88 -15.05 3.31
CA GLU A 33 2.32 -14.80 3.26
C GLU A 33 2.86 -14.23 4.58
N ALA A 34 2.07 -13.39 5.27
CA ALA A 34 2.51 -12.84 6.55
C ALA A 34 2.28 -13.82 7.72
N ARG A 35 1.28 -14.71 7.63
CA ARG A 35 0.99 -15.75 8.64
C ARG A 35 0.98 -15.21 10.07
N VAL A 36 0.34 -14.06 10.26
CA VAL A 36 0.27 -13.43 11.58
C VAL A 36 -0.55 -14.26 12.57
N PRO A 37 -0.11 -14.38 13.83
CA PRO A 37 -0.87 -15.06 14.88
C PRO A 37 -2.25 -14.45 15.11
N ALA A 38 -3.16 -15.20 15.67
CA ALA A 38 -4.44 -14.67 16.13
C ALA A 38 -4.21 -13.60 17.23
N LYS A 39 -5.03 -12.54 17.22
CA LYS A 39 -4.95 -11.41 18.15
C LYS A 39 -3.62 -10.62 18.08
N SER A 40 -3.02 -10.57 16.91
CA SER A 40 -1.78 -9.82 16.64
C SER A 40 -1.93 -8.32 16.93
N ARG A 41 -0.81 -7.67 17.14
CA ARG A 41 -0.70 -6.21 17.09
C ARG A 41 -0.27 -5.80 15.69
N VAL A 42 -1.09 -5.01 15.07
CA VAL A 42 -0.91 -4.54 13.70
C VAL A 42 -0.68 -3.04 13.70
N LEU A 43 0.25 -2.55 12.91
CA LEU A 43 0.43 -1.12 12.65
C LEU A 43 0.26 -0.87 11.16
N GLU A 44 -0.56 0.10 10.79
CA GLU A 44 -0.54 0.68 9.45
C GLU A 44 0.21 2.01 9.49
N ILE A 45 1.30 2.11 8.73
CA ILE A 45 2.07 3.35 8.56
C ILE A 45 1.56 4.05 7.32
N GLY A 46 1.28 5.37 7.41
CA GLY A 46 0.71 6.16 6.34
C GLY A 46 -0.69 5.70 5.98
N CYS A 47 -1.56 5.55 6.98
CA CYS A 47 -2.90 5.00 6.76
C CYS A 47 -3.82 5.90 5.93
N GLY A 48 -3.43 7.15 5.64
CA GLY A 48 -4.25 8.13 4.96
C GLY A 48 -5.58 8.32 5.68
N THR A 49 -6.68 8.26 4.95
CA THR A 49 -8.03 8.33 5.49
C THR A 49 -8.50 7.05 6.20
N GLY A 50 -7.64 6.03 6.30
CA GLY A 50 -7.93 4.79 7.03
C GLY A 50 -8.71 3.75 6.24
N HIS A 51 -8.65 3.78 4.92
CA HIS A 51 -9.42 2.87 4.06
C HIS A 51 -9.05 1.38 4.19
N ASN A 52 -7.86 1.05 4.71
CA ASN A 52 -7.45 -0.34 4.95
C ASN A 52 -7.68 -0.80 6.41
N LEU A 53 -7.94 0.11 7.35
CA LEU A 53 -7.98 -0.20 8.78
C LEU A 53 -8.95 -1.34 9.11
N LYS A 54 -10.18 -1.27 8.59
CA LYS A 54 -11.19 -2.32 8.78
C LYS A 54 -10.75 -3.67 8.20
N MET A 55 -10.01 -3.66 7.09
CA MET A 55 -9.44 -4.88 6.51
C MET A 55 -8.34 -5.45 7.41
N LEU A 56 -7.50 -4.59 7.99
CA LEU A 56 -6.42 -5.02 8.88
C LEU A 56 -6.93 -5.52 10.24
N GLU A 57 -8.07 -5.06 10.73
CA GLU A 57 -8.70 -5.55 11.97
C GLU A 57 -9.02 -7.05 11.94
N GLN A 58 -9.11 -7.67 10.75
CA GLN A 58 -9.24 -9.13 10.61
C GLN A 58 -8.01 -9.89 11.15
N PHE A 59 -6.87 -9.24 11.28
CA PHE A 59 -5.61 -9.85 11.73
C PHE A 59 -5.26 -9.54 13.18
N GLY A 60 -5.91 -8.56 13.80
CA GLY A 60 -5.66 -8.21 15.18
C GLY A 60 -6.03 -6.77 15.53
N ARG A 61 -5.48 -6.29 16.64
CA ARG A 61 -5.66 -4.90 17.06
C ARG A 61 -4.79 -4.00 16.20
N VAL A 62 -5.41 -3.08 15.49
CA VAL A 62 -4.73 -2.16 14.57
C VAL A 62 -4.41 -0.85 15.26
N ASP A 63 -3.17 -0.42 15.26
CA ASP A 63 -2.74 0.95 15.50
C ASP A 63 -2.46 1.60 14.14
N ALA A 64 -2.66 2.92 14.03
CA ALA A 64 -2.50 3.66 12.79
C ALA A 64 -1.56 4.85 12.95
N LEU A 65 -0.85 5.20 11.89
CA LEU A 65 0.02 6.35 11.83
C LEU A 65 -0.27 7.15 10.56
N GLU A 66 -0.52 8.45 10.70
CA GLU A 66 -0.73 9.39 9.59
C GLU A 66 -0.23 10.78 9.99
N LEU A 67 0.49 11.44 9.07
CA LEU A 67 1.06 12.76 9.31
C LEU A 67 0.08 13.90 9.02
N ASP A 68 -0.72 13.76 7.95
CA ASP A 68 -1.70 14.75 7.59
C ASP A 68 -2.84 14.81 8.61
N ASP A 69 -3.09 15.97 9.18
CA ASP A 69 -4.06 16.14 10.26
C ASP A 69 -5.50 15.87 9.83
N GLU A 70 -5.89 16.22 8.59
CA GLU A 70 -7.24 16.01 8.08
C GLU A 70 -7.48 14.53 7.78
N ALA A 71 -6.53 13.89 7.07
CA ALA A 71 -6.58 12.45 6.80
C ALA A 71 -6.60 11.65 8.12
N ARG A 72 -5.75 12.02 9.07
CA ARG A 72 -5.68 11.39 10.40
C ARG A 72 -6.99 11.52 11.16
N ALA A 73 -7.64 12.69 11.13
CA ALA A 73 -8.94 12.87 11.78
C ALA A 73 -10.02 11.96 11.19
N ILE A 74 -10.00 11.70 9.88
CA ILE A 74 -10.91 10.76 9.22
C ILE A 74 -10.55 9.32 9.65
N ALA A 75 -9.27 8.95 9.63
CA ALA A 75 -8.81 7.64 10.07
C ALA A 75 -9.17 7.35 11.53
N GLU A 76 -9.02 8.32 12.44
CA GLU A 76 -9.39 8.19 13.85
C GLU A 76 -10.90 7.91 14.04
N LYS A 77 -11.75 8.56 13.24
CA LYS A 77 -13.21 8.28 13.27
C LYS A 77 -13.49 6.84 12.83
N ARG A 78 -12.81 6.36 11.80
CA ARG A 78 -12.96 4.97 11.31
C ARG A 78 -12.41 3.94 12.29
N LEU A 79 -11.29 4.27 12.93
CA LEU A 79 -10.61 3.40 13.90
C LEU A 79 -11.28 3.39 15.29
N GLY A 80 -12.06 4.43 15.62
CA GLY A 80 -12.66 4.61 16.93
C GLY A 80 -11.65 4.97 18.05
N ARG A 81 -10.43 5.36 17.70
CA ARG A 81 -9.35 5.75 18.62
C ARG A 81 -8.30 6.62 17.95
N LYS A 82 -7.41 7.21 18.76
CA LYS A 82 -6.34 8.07 18.27
C LYS A 82 -5.35 7.32 17.39
N ALA A 83 -4.91 7.97 16.32
CA ALA A 83 -3.80 7.57 15.47
C ALA A 83 -2.54 8.35 15.84
N MET A 84 -1.38 7.77 15.59
CA MET A 84 -0.09 8.40 15.85
C MET A 84 0.25 9.38 14.73
N SER A 85 1.04 10.42 15.08
CA SER A 85 1.58 11.39 14.12
C SER A 85 3.08 11.52 14.35
N THR A 86 3.83 10.71 13.65
CA THR A 86 5.30 10.74 13.71
C THR A 86 5.88 10.41 12.33
N PRO A 87 6.90 11.17 11.86
CA PRO A 87 7.44 10.96 10.53
C PRO A 87 8.32 9.71 10.43
N LEU A 88 8.47 9.22 9.20
CA LEU A 88 9.58 8.35 8.79
C LEU A 88 10.77 9.25 8.40
N PRO A 89 12.00 8.80 8.68
CA PRO A 89 12.38 7.49 9.25
C PRO A 89 12.35 7.41 10.77
N GLU A 90 12.16 8.50 11.49
CA GLU A 90 12.40 8.58 12.95
C GLU A 90 11.48 7.67 13.76
N LEU A 91 10.18 7.58 13.42
CA LEU A 91 9.15 6.83 14.15
C LEU A 91 9.22 7.06 15.68
N ALA A 92 9.48 8.32 16.09
CA ALA A 92 9.56 8.70 17.49
C ALA A 92 8.23 8.42 18.19
N GLY A 93 8.28 7.84 19.40
CA GLY A 93 7.08 7.47 20.16
C GLY A 93 6.41 6.15 19.73
N VAL A 94 6.77 5.57 18.60
CA VAL A 94 6.34 4.21 18.25
C VAL A 94 7.16 3.20 19.02
N LYS A 95 6.51 2.39 19.86
CA LYS A 95 7.18 1.38 20.70
C LYS A 95 7.93 0.37 19.85
N GLY A 96 9.19 0.09 20.23
CA GLY A 96 10.01 -0.94 19.60
C GLY A 96 9.56 -2.34 19.96
N LEU A 97 9.86 -3.33 19.12
CA LEU A 97 9.60 -4.77 19.31
C LEU A 97 8.15 -5.06 19.73
N HIS A 98 7.19 -4.41 19.08
CA HIS A 98 5.83 -4.37 19.58
C HIS A 98 4.81 -4.99 18.62
N TYR A 99 5.07 -4.93 17.33
CA TYR A 99 4.10 -5.31 16.30
C TYR A 99 4.41 -6.69 15.70
N ASP A 100 3.37 -7.48 15.51
CA ASP A 100 3.43 -8.76 14.81
C ASP A 100 3.34 -8.55 13.28
N LEU A 101 2.64 -7.48 12.86
CA LEU A 101 2.52 -7.05 11.48
C LEU A 101 2.63 -5.53 11.38
N ILE A 102 3.48 -5.04 10.49
CA ILE A 102 3.47 -3.65 10.06
C ILE A 102 3.15 -3.60 8.57
N GLY A 103 2.14 -2.82 8.20
CA GLY A 103 1.76 -2.53 6.82
C GLY A 103 2.17 -1.12 6.41
N ALA A 104 2.75 -0.96 5.22
CA ALA A 104 2.97 0.32 4.56
C ALA A 104 2.52 0.19 3.09
N PHE A 105 1.35 0.75 2.78
CA PHE A 105 0.71 0.56 1.49
C PHE A 105 0.77 1.83 0.66
N ASP A 106 1.71 1.89 -0.30
CA ASP A 106 2.06 3.06 -1.10
C ASP A 106 2.49 4.25 -0.22
N VAL A 107 3.54 4.02 0.57
CA VAL A 107 4.11 4.99 1.52
C VAL A 107 5.58 5.21 1.26
N ILE A 108 6.34 4.15 1.06
CA ILE A 108 7.82 4.18 1.03
C ILE A 108 8.33 4.99 -0.17
N GLU A 109 7.60 5.05 -1.26
CA GLU A 109 7.90 5.89 -2.44
C GLU A 109 7.89 7.39 -2.16
N HIS A 110 7.28 7.82 -1.06
CA HIS A 110 7.24 9.23 -0.66
C HIS A 110 8.44 9.66 0.19
N ILE A 111 9.21 8.70 0.73
CA ILE A 111 10.28 8.96 1.68
C ILE A 111 11.60 9.13 0.93
N ASP A 112 12.33 10.22 1.22
CA ASP A 112 13.61 10.49 0.55
C ASP A 112 14.65 9.43 0.91
N ASP A 113 14.82 9.10 2.20
CA ASP A 113 15.66 8.01 2.68
C ASP A 113 14.79 6.77 2.99
N ASP A 114 14.44 6.04 1.93
CA ASP A 114 13.64 4.83 2.03
C ASP A 114 14.36 3.69 2.77
N ALA A 115 15.70 3.66 2.69
CA ALA A 115 16.49 2.67 3.40
C ALA A 115 16.46 2.87 4.93
N ALA A 116 16.65 4.12 5.39
CA ALA A 116 16.51 4.45 6.81
C ALA A 116 15.07 4.20 7.30
N ALA A 117 14.06 4.49 6.48
CA ALA A 117 12.66 4.23 6.82
C ALA A 117 12.41 2.73 7.05
N VAL A 118 12.84 1.86 6.13
CA VAL A 118 12.67 0.41 6.26
C VAL A 118 13.48 -0.14 7.44
N ALA A 119 14.69 0.35 7.67
CA ALA A 119 15.48 -0.02 8.84
C ALA A 119 14.81 0.36 10.16
N SER A 120 14.24 1.57 10.25
CA SER A 120 13.48 2.02 11.42
C SER A 120 12.22 1.19 11.66
N ILE A 121 11.46 0.87 10.60
CA ILE A 121 10.29 -0.01 10.68
C ILE A 121 10.67 -1.38 11.26
N ALA A 122 11.80 -1.92 10.86
CA ALA A 122 12.30 -3.20 11.37
C ALA A 122 12.43 -3.21 12.89
N THR A 123 12.86 -2.10 13.51
CA THR A 123 13.00 -1.98 14.98
C THR A 123 11.67 -2.01 15.73
N LYS A 124 10.54 -1.84 15.05
CA LYS A 124 9.20 -1.83 15.66
C LYS A 124 8.53 -3.20 15.62
N LEU A 125 9.06 -4.11 14.82
CA LEU A 125 8.60 -5.49 14.72
C LEU A 125 9.12 -6.33 15.90
N LYS A 126 8.31 -7.26 16.35
CA LYS A 126 8.76 -8.36 17.23
C LYS A 126 9.69 -9.30 16.45
N PRO A 127 10.53 -10.10 17.15
CA PRO A 127 11.20 -11.23 16.51
C PRO A 127 10.18 -12.12 15.77
N GLY A 128 10.45 -12.42 14.50
CA GLY A 128 9.51 -13.14 13.63
C GLY A 128 8.31 -12.33 13.11
N GLY A 129 8.17 -11.06 13.52
CA GLY A 129 7.14 -10.15 13.00
C GLY A 129 7.30 -9.89 11.50
N ARG A 130 6.24 -9.46 10.86
CA ARG A 130 6.16 -9.28 9.40
C ARG A 130 6.02 -7.81 9.01
N PHE A 131 6.84 -7.40 8.05
CA PHE A 131 6.64 -6.16 7.31
C PHE A 131 6.02 -6.46 5.96
N PHE A 132 4.86 -5.88 5.70
CA PHE A 132 4.17 -6.00 4.42
C PHE A 132 4.10 -4.61 3.77
N MET A 133 4.67 -4.47 2.59
CA MET A 133 4.63 -3.20 1.86
C MET A 133 4.11 -3.37 0.44
N THR A 134 3.49 -2.31 -0.09
CA THR A 134 3.23 -2.15 -1.52
C THR A 134 3.84 -0.85 -2.00
N VAL A 135 4.27 -0.84 -3.25
CA VAL A 135 4.84 0.33 -3.91
C VAL A 135 4.46 0.35 -5.40
N PRO A 136 4.42 1.51 -6.06
CA PRO A 136 4.20 1.60 -7.49
C PRO A 136 5.37 0.98 -8.26
N ALA A 137 5.04 0.21 -9.29
CA ALA A 137 6.03 -0.44 -10.14
C ALA A 137 6.39 0.41 -11.35
N HIS A 138 7.58 0.11 -11.93
CA HIS A 138 8.05 0.60 -13.22
C HIS A 138 8.25 2.13 -13.31
N GLN A 139 9.51 2.57 -13.20
CA GLN A 139 9.86 3.99 -13.31
C GLN A 139 9.38 4.63 -14.63
N TRP A 140 9.35 3.88 -15.74
CA TRP A 140 8.88 4.36 -17.04
C TRP A 140 7.37 4.65 -17.09
N MET A 141 6.60 4.17 -16.09
CA MET A 141 5.17 4.48 -15.91
C MET A 141 4.92 5.79 -15.16
N TRP A 142 5.96 6.57 -14.87
CA TRP A 142 5.84 7.86 -14.20
C TRP A 142 4.86 8.79 -14.91
N SER A 143 4.07 9.54 -14.15
CA SER A 143 2.98 10.37 -14.67
C SER A 143 2.61 11.54 -13.76
N ALA A 144 1.64 12.37 -14.18
CA ALA A 144 1.06 13.39 -13.33
C ALA A 144 0.49 12.85 -12.01
N HIS A 145 -0.04 11.62 -11.99
CA HIS A 145 -0.47 10.96 -10.78
C HIS A 145 0.66 10.89 -9.73
N ASP A 146 1.88 10.55 -10.15
CA ASP A 146 3.04 10.49 -9.24
C ASP A 146 3.42 11.89 -8.72
N VAL A 147 3.32 12.89 -9.59
CA VAL A 147 3.63 14.29 -9.22
C VAL A 147 2.64 14.82 -8.19
N VAL A 148 1.33 14.66 -8.43
CA VAL A 148 0.24 15.10 -7.53
C VAL A 148 0.32 14.39 -6.17
N ASN A 149 0.72 13.12 -6.17
CA ASN A 149 0.92 12.36 -4.94
C ASN A 149 2.28 12.60 -4.29
N HIS A 150 3.15 13.45 -4.86
CA HIS A 150 4.50 13.73 -4.34
C HIS A 150 5.37 12.48 -4.21
N HIS A 151 5.23 11.51 -5.13
CA HIS A 151 6.12 10.37 -5.18
C HIS A 151 7.56 10.85 -5.46
N LYS A 152 8.53 10.15 -4.92
CA LYS A 152 9.96 10.36 -5.19
C LYS A 152 10.46 9.36 -6.23
N ARG A 153 9.86 8.17 -6.29
CA ARG A 153 10.29 7.06 -7.14
C ARG A 153 9.20 6.02 -7.37
N ARG A 154 9.43 5.19 -8.36
CA ARG A 154 8.77 3.90 -8.55
C ARG A 154 9.81 2.78 -8.51
N TYR A 155 9.38 1.57 -8.23
CA TYR A 155 10.29 0.46 -7.98
C TYR A 155 10.28 -0.58 -9.10
N SER A 156 11.39 -1.31 -9.22
CA SER A 156 11.50 -2.61 -9.86
C SER A 156 11.61 -3.70 -8.79
N LYS A 157 11.37 -4.97 -9.13
CA LYS A 157 11.64 -6.07 -8.20
C LYS A 157 13.09 -6.03 -7.67
N ARG A 158 14.05 -5.66 -8.54
CA ARG A 158 15.47 -5.59 -8.18
C ARG A 158 15.75 -4.47 -7.17
N SER A 159 15.22 -3.26 -7.41
CA SER A 159 15.42 -2.14 -6.48
C SER A 159 14.72 -2.36 -5.15
N LEU A 160 13.50 -2.91 -5.17
CA LEU A 160 12.75 -3.22 -3.95
C LEU A 160 13.42 -4.34 -3.12
N ARG A 161 13.95 -5.37 -3.78
CA ARG A 161 14.77 -6.40 -3.09
C ARG A 161 15.99 -5.76 -2.43
N ARG A 162 16.75 -4.95 -3.18
CA ARG A 162 17.95 -4.27 -2.66
C ARG A 162 17.63 -3.40 -1.45
N LEU A 163 16.49 -2.69 -1.48
CA LEU A 163 16.03 -1.88 -0.35
C LEU A 163 15.84 -2.72 0.91
N ILE A 164 15.20 -3.88 0.79
CA ILE A 164 14.98 -4.78 1.94
C ILE A 164 16.31 -5.41 2.39
N ASP A 165 17.18 -5.82 1.45
CA ASP A 165 18.47 -6.44 1.76
C ASP A 165 19.44 -5.48 2.49
N GLN A 166 19.20 -4.15 2.41
CA GLN A 166 19.94 -3.12 3.16
C GLN A 166 19.42 -2.92 4.61
N SER A 167 18.36 -3.60 4.99
CA SER A 167 17.75 -3.52 6.32
C SER A 167 17.98 -4.81 7.12
N PRO A 168 17.68 -4.82 8.44
CA PRO A 168 17.73 -6.04 9.24
C PRO A 168 16.61 -7.05 8.94
N LEU A 169 15.85 -6.84 7.87
CA LEU A 169 14.74 -7.71 7.47
C LEU A 169 15.19 -8.77 6.48
N LYS A 170 14.60 -9.95 6.58
CA LYS A 170 14.75 -11.02 5.60
C LYS A 170 13.58 -11.00 4.63
N LEU A 171 13.86 -10.83 3.32
CA LEU A 171 12.83 -10.89 2.30
C LEU A 171 12.26 -12.31 2.18
N GLU A 172 10.96 -12.46 2.43
CA GLU A 172 10.26 -13.74 2.30
C GLU A 172 9.54 -13.87 0.95
N LYS A 173 8.93 -12.79 0.48
CA LYS A 173 8.17 -12.80 -0.78
C LYS A 173 8.23 -11.45 -1.46
N ILE A 174 8.28 -11.47 -2.79
CA ILE A 174 8.15 -10.28 -3.65
C ILE A 174 7.40 -10.66 -4.92
N GLY A 175 6.47 -9.81 -5.34
CA GLY A 175 5.68 -10.08 -6.54
C GLY A 175 5.02 -8.85 -7.11
N TYR A 176 4.54 -9.00 -8.35
CA TYR A 176 3.64 -8.03 -8.95
C TYR A 176 2.19 -8.34 -8.59
N PHE A 177 1.36 -7.31 -8.59
CA PHE A 177 -0.09 -7.39 -8.64
C PHE A 177 -0.64 -6.21 -9.47
N ASN A 178 -1.94 -6.19 -9.71
CA ASN A 178 -2.55 -5.34 -10.72
C ASN A 178 -1.95 -5.61 -12.11
N SER A 179 -1.83 -6.89 -12.44
CA SER A 179 -1.22 -7.39 -13.68
C SER A 179 -2.26 -7.60 -14.78
N LEU A 180 -3.48 -8.02 -14.44
CA LEU A 180 -4.55 -8.26 -15.41
C LEU A 180 -4.98 -6.97 -16.13
N LEU A 181 -5.03 -5.86 -15.38
CA LEU A 181 -5.38 -4.55 -15.92
C LEU A 181 -4.17 -3.75 -16.42
N PHE A 182 -2.97 -4.30 -16.32
CA PHE A 182 -1.75 -3.61 -16.74
C PHE A 182 -1.71 -3.25 -18.23
N PRO A 183 -2.11 -4.12 -19.17
CA PRO A 183 -2.17 -3.75 -20.60
C PRO A 183 -3.13 -2.57 -20.85
N LEU A 184 -4.27 -2.54 -20.16
CA LEU A 184 -5.23 -1.44 -20.26
C LEU A 184 -4.64 -0.13 -19.74
N ALA A 185 -3.96 -0.19 -18.61
CA ALA A 185 -3.28 0.98 -18.04
C ALA A 185 -2.15 1.51 -18.95
N ILE A 186 -1.41 0.63 -19.62
CA ILE A 186 -0.41 1.05 -20.63
C ILE A 186 -1.10 1.74 -21.79
N ALA A 187 -2.16 1.16 -22.33
CA ALA A 187 -2.89 1.74 -23.46
C ALA A 187 -3.47 3.13 -23.11
N ASP A 188 -4.06 3.26 -21.93
CA ASP A 188 -4.58 4.54 -21.44
C ASP A 188 -3.46 5.57 -21.25
N ARG A 189 -2.31 5.18 -20.69
CA ARG A 189 -1.14 6.04 -20.54
C ARG A 189 -0.60 6.54 -21.88
N LEU A 190 -0.51 5.67 -22.89
CA LEU A 190 -0.07 6.06 -24.23
C LEU A 190 -1.08 7.03 -24.87
N ALA A 191 -2.37 6.72 -24.76
CA ALA A 191 -3.43 7.58 -25.28
C ALA A 191 -3.46 8.96 -24.60
N SER A 192 -3.24 9.03 -23.29
CA SER A 192 -3.18 10.31 -22.53
C SER A 192 -2.00 11.16 -22.95
N ARG A 193 -0.83 10.54 -23.14
CA ARG A 193 0.36 11.26 -23.67
C ARG A 193 0.12 11.85 -25.05
N LEU A 194 -0.56 11.11 -25.93
CA LEU A 194 -0.90 11.59 -27.29
C LEU A 194 -1.93 12.73 -27.27
N ARG A 195 -2.86 12.72 -26.31
CA ARG A 195 -3.90 13.76 -26.18
C ARG A 195 -3.44 14.99 -25.42
N GLY A 196 -2.28 14.95 -24.76
CA GLY A 196 -1.77 16.06 -23.93
C GLY A 196 -2.67 16.37 -22.71
N LYS A 197 -3.54 15.44 -22.32
CA LYS A 197 -4.41 15.54 -21.14
C LYS A 197 -4.10 14.40 -20.19
N GLU A 198 -3.74 14.74 -18.97
CA GLU A 198 -3.63 13.81 -17.87
C GLU A 198 -4.76 14.11 -16.89
N ASP A 199 -5.88 13.40 -17.01
CA ASP A 199 -6.96 13.47 -16.05
C ASP A 199 -6.61 12.63 -14.81
N SER A 200 -7.04 13.09 -13.62
CA SER A 200 -6.94 12.30 -12.40
C SER A 200 -7.94 11.15 -12.42
N ASP A 201 -7.48 9.93 -12.20
CA ASP A 201 -8.23 8.67 -12.33
C ASP A 201 -9.27 8.42 -11.20
N LEU A 202 -9.57 9.37 -10.36
CA LEU A 202 -10.45 9.19 -9.19
C LEU A 202 -11.95 9.35 -9.51
N ARG A 203 -12.37 9.17 -10.77
CA ARG A 203 -13.81 9.18 -11.10
C ARG A 203 -14.43 7.80 -10.90
N LEU A 204 -15.58 7.76 -10.23
CA LEU A 204 -16.37 6.52 -10.09
C LEU A 204 -16.96 6.12 -11.46
N PRO A 205 -16.57 4.97 -12.03
CA PRO A 205 -17.18 4.50 -13.27
C PRO A 205 -18.67 4.17 -13.10
N PRO A 206 -19.44 4.07 -14.21
CA PRO A 206 -20.80 3.53 -14.16
C PRO A 206 -20.85 2.19 -13.44
N ALA A 207 -21.95 1.92 -12.71
CA ALA A 207 -22.03 0.81 -11.76
C ALA A 207 -21.65 -0.56 -12.34
N LEU A 208 -22.09 -0.87 -13.56
CA LEU A 208 -21.75 -2.14 -14.22
C LEU A 208 -20.25 -2.24 -14.55
N LEU A 209 -19.67 -1.17 -15.06
CA LEU A 209 -18.22 -1.12 -15.36
C LEU A 209 -17.40 -1.19 -14.07
N ASN A 210 -17.80 -0.44 -13.04
CA ASN A 210 -17.16 -0.48 -11.72
C ASN A 210 -17.15 -1.90 -11.14
N ALA A 211 -18.29 -2.61 -11.23
CA ALA A 211 -18.40 -3.99 -10.76
C ALA A 211 -17.56 -4.97 -11.61
N ALA A 212 -17.52 -4.79 -12.93
CA ALA A 212 -16.70 -5.62 -13.81
C ALA A 212 -15.20 -5.45 -13.54
N LEU A 213 -14.72 -4.20 -13.41
CA LEU A 213 -13.34 -3.88 -13.08
C LEU A 213 -12.96 -4.42 -11.69
N GLU A 214 -13.86 -4.28 -10.69
CA GLU A 214 -13.64 -4.86 -9.36
C GLU A 214 -13.46 -6.37 -9.43
N ARG A 215 -14.34 -7.09 -10.14
CA ARG A 215 -14.26 -8.54 -10.28
C ARG A 215 -12.99 -8.98 -10.97
N ALA A 216 -12.64 -8.33 -12.09
CA ALA A 216 -11.42 -8.61 -12.85
C ALA A 216 -10.17 -8.42 -11.97
N PHE A 217 -10.03 -7.26 -11.32
CA PHE A 217 -8.88 -7.00 -10.47
C PHE A 217 -8.86 -7.90 -9.22
N ALA A 218 -9.99 -8.04 -8.52
CA ALA A 218 -10.07 -8.89 -7.33
C ALA A 218 -9.79 -10.36 -7.60
N SER A 219 -9.98 -10.85 -8.85
CA SER A 219 -9.67 -12.24 -9.20
C SER A 219 -8.17 -12.56 -9.06
N GLU A 220 -7.30 -11.56 -9.18
CA GLU A 220 -5.86 -11.72 -8.96
C GLU A 220 -5.52 -12.27 -7.56
N ARG A 221 -6.36 -12.08 -6.55
CA ARG A 221 -6.15 -12.63 -5.20
C ARG A 221 -5.90 -14.13 -5.19
N HIS A 222 -6.44 -14.85 -6.19
CA HIS A 222 -6.27 -16.29 -6.32
C HIS A 222 -4.91 -16.68 -6.91
N LEU A 223 -4.23 -15.75 -7.58
CA LEU A 223 -2.99 -15.96 -8.32
C LEU A 223 -1.78 -15.31 -7.65
N VAL A 224 -1.95 -14.06 -7.15
CA VAL A 224 -0.88 -13.26 -6.54
C VAL A 224 -0.23 -14.02 -5.39
N GLY A 225 1.10 -14.10 -5.40
CA GLY A 225 1.88 -14.82 -4.40
C GLY A 225 1.93 -16.34 -4.60
N ARG A 226 1.00 -16.94 -5.37
CA ARG A 226 0.99 -18.39 -5.70
C ARG A 226 1.71 -18.66 -7.00
N LEU A 227 1.50 -17.82 -7.98
CA LEU A 227 2.12 -17.92 -9.30
C LEU A 227 2.98 -16.68 -9.56
N PRO A 228 4.05 -16.81 -10.35
CA PRO A 228 4.80 -15.65 -10.84
C PRO A 228 3.94 -14.89 -11.84
N LEU A 229 3.22 -13.87 -11.38
CA LEU A 229 2.46 -13.02 -12.28
C LEU A 229 3.38 -12.21 -13.20
N PRO A 230 2.92 -11.91 -14.43
CA PRO A 230 3.59 -10.98 -15.32
C PRO A 230 3.69 -9.60 -14.68
N PRO A 231 4.45 -8.66 -15.26
CA PRO A 231 4.51 -7.28 -14.79
C PRO A 231 3.13 -6.70 -14.52
N GLY A 232 3.00 -5.93 -13.44
CA GLY A 232 1.77 -5.25 -13.03
C GLY A 232 2.08 -3.84 -12.55
N LEU A 233 1.06 -3.03 -12.32
CA LEU A 233 1.20 -1.64 -11.89
C LEU A 233 1.84 -1.47 -10.52
N SER A 234 1.73 -2.48 -9.66
CA SER A 234 2.20 -2.43 -8.29
C SER A 234 3.07 -3.64 -7.94
N LEU A 235 3.99 -3.43 -7.02
CA LEU A 235 4.77 -4.47 -6.36
C LEU A 235 4.30 -4.63 -4.92
N PHE A 236 4.38 -5.85 -4.42
CA PHE A 236 4.31 -6.12 -2.99
C PHE A 236 5.58 -6.80 -2.51
N ALA A 237 5.93 -6.59 -1.26
CA ALA A 237 6.96 -7.33 -0.57
C ALA A 237 6.50 -7.71 0.83
N VAL A 238 6.90 -8.91 1.27
CA VAL A 238 6.75 -9.39 2.64
C VAL A 238 8.15 -9.74 3.14
N ALA A 239 8.51 -9.17 4.27
CA ALA A 239 9.79 -9.43 4.92
C ALA A 239 9.56 -9.77 6.40
N SER A 240 10.48 -10.51 7.01
CA SER A 240 10.43 -10.88 8.43
C SER A 240 11.55 -10.22 9.21
N ALA A 241 11.25 -9.82 10.45
CA ALA A 241 12.28 -9.51 11.43
C ALA A 241 12.93 -10.81 11.90
N THR A 242 14.26 -10.81 11.94
CA THR A 242 15.09 -11.92 12.45
C THR A 242 15.12 -11.94 13.97
#